data_3593829246c17676c11f19edc6c91c37
#
_entry.id   3593829246c17676c11f19edc6c91c37
#
_cell.length_a   1.000
_cell.length_b   1.000
_cell.length_c   1.000
_cell.angle_alpha   90.00
_cell.angle_beta   90.00
_cell.angle_gamma   90.00
#
_symmetry.space_group_name_H-M   'P 1'
#
loop_
_entity.id
_entity.type
_entity.pdbx_description
1 polymer ?
#
loop_
_entity_poly.entity_id
_entity_poly.type
_entity_poly.pdbx_seq_one_letter_code
_entity_poly.pdbx_strand_id
1 'polypeptide(L)'
;MSTQRALGRRPAARPAAPAGTPPRPHPASWARRAAHWCRTYRLDLIWVLFVLLNLAAMRFLPEWQTVPFLAIWVSLTAIYGLRLWRLQPTILTLVAVTIATGGIVVVQVIKGQQDADYLAEVPLIALMFLVMVWHGRRRMAAMEERLAAMEEVQRVSQENLQLLQQQHRFLQVASHELGTPISVALGLAELMERAAYDTVMAADARVVADELRRLGRVASRMLLLASAGRPDFLHTEPVAVESVLGDALERWGYLPRHWQLGPVTHATVLADRDRLALALDALLENAIAHTGAGDLIEVSARQADRQAVLTVTDSGPGIAPADLARIFHRFARASSQRNREAGGFGLGLAIVQAIMTAHHGSVRVHSTPGQGSVFELVLPLSPASSAPAAAAGPAAAAQ
;
A
#
# COMPACT_ATOMS: atom_id res chain seq x y z
N MET A 1 -36.78 15.97 -57.38
CA MET A 1 -37.05 17.42 -57.36
C MET A 1 -36.61 17.96 -56.04
N SER A 2 -35.66 18.64 -56.10
CA SER A 2 -35.04 19.91 -55.68
C SER A 2 -34.30 19.83 -54.36
N THR A 3 -33.01 19.71 -54.54
CA THR A 3 -31.94 20.07 -53.64
C THR A 3 -31.92 21.58 -53.38
N GLN A 4 -31.81 22.01 -52.10
CA GLN A 4 -31.30 23.33 -51.78
C GLN A 4 -30.13 23.23 -50.79
N ARG A 5 -28.95 23.56 -51.27
CA ARG A 5 -27.72 23.83 -50.53
C ARG A 5 -27.89 25.13 -49.73
N ALA A 6 -27.68 25.08 -48.43
CA ALA A 6 -27.43 26.26 -47.60
C ALA A 6 -25.94 26.56 -47.55
N LEU A 7 -25.52 27.61 -48.23
CA LEU A 7 -24.16 28.21 -48.22
C LEU A 7 -23.95 28.93 -46.90
N GLY A 8 -23.01 28.46 -46.10
CA GLY A 8 -22.54 29.09 -44.87
C GLY A 8 -21.82 30.41 -45.19
N ARG A 9 -22.35 31.51 -44.65
CA ARG A 9 -21.69 32.81 -44.65
C ARG A 9 -20.47 32.78 -43.68
N ARG A 10 -19.28 33.02 -44.22
CA ARG A 10 -18.07 33.36 -43.44
C ARG A 10 -18.29 34.72 -42.73
N PRO A 11 -17.97 34.87 -41.46
CA PRO A 11 -17.98 36.19 -40.82
C PRO A 11 -16.83 37.03 -41.37
N ALA A 12 -17.12 38.28 -41.69
CA ALA A 12 -16.17 39.27 -42.19
C ALA A 12 -15.04 39.53 -41.19
N ALA A 13 -13.81 39.57 -41.69
CA ALA A 13 -12.63 39.93 -40.88
C ALA A 13 -12.78 41.36 -40.34
N ARG A 14 -12.66 41.52 -39.03
CA ARG A 14 -12.54 42.84 -38.37
C ARG A 14 -11.23 43.49 -38.81
N PRO A 15 -11.22 44.79 -39.15
CA PRO A 15 -10.01 45.53 -39.43
C PRO A 15 -9.11 45.57 -38.19
N ALA A 16 -7.78 45.34 -38.40
CA ALA A 16 -6.77 45.42 -37.38
C ALA A 16 -6.72 46.85 -36.76
N ALA A 17 -6.80 46.93 -35.44
CA ALA A 17 -6.59 48.17 -34.74
C ALA A 17 -5.14 48.68 -34.96
N PRO A 18 -4.90 50.02 -35.08
CA PRO A 18 -3.57 50.55 -35.25
C PRO A 18 -2.68 50.22 -34.05
N ALA A 19 -1.43 49.82 -34.31
CA ALA A 19 -0.41 49.47 -33.32
C ALA A 19 -0.24 50.66 -32.33
N GLY A 20 -0.80 50.50 -31.15
CA GLY A 20 -0.64 51.42 -30.06
C GLY A 20 0.81 51.51 -29.63
N THR A 21 1.35 52.75 -29.52
CA THR A 21 2.64 53.07 -28.92
C THR A 21 2.81 52.31 -27.61
N PRO A 22 3.96 51.66 -27.33
CA PRO A 22 4.16 50.96 -26.06
C PRO A 22 3.96 51.93 -24.90
N PRO A 23 3.22 51.53 -23.84
CA PRO A 23 2.95 52.39 -22.71
C PRO A 23 4.27 52.79 -22.03
N ARG A 24 4.50 54.07 -21.86
CA ARG A 24 5.63 54.61 -21.10
C ARG A 24 5.60 53.99 -19.68
N PRO A 25 6.74 53.48 -19.20
CA PRO A 25 6.77 52.85 -17.87
C PRO A 25 6.39 53.88 -16.80
N HIS A 26 5.31 53.61 -16.07
CA HIS A 26 4.84 54.43 -14.96
C HIS A 26 5.95 54.63 -13.90
N PRO A 27 6.24 55.82 -13.40
CA PRO A 27 7.29 56.10 -12.41
C PRO A 27 7.14 55.26 -11.12
N ALA A 28 5.95 54.78 -10.78
CA ALA A 28 5.70 53.87 -9.66
C ALA A 28 6.23 52.44 -9.84
N SER A 29 6.66 52.04 -11.08
CA SER A 29 7.13 50.68 -11.33
C SER A 29 8.62 50.47 -11.00
N TRP A 30 9.44 51.53 -11.09
CA TRP A 30 10.84 51.45 -10.67
C TRP A 30 10.98 51.52 -9.14
N ALA A 31 10.17 52.33 -8.46
CA ALA A 31 10.18 52.40 -6.99
C ALA A 31 9.75 51.06 -6.36
N ARG A 32 8.74 50.40 -6.89
CA ARG A 32 8.33 49.07 -6.43
C ARG A 32 9.41 48.02 -6.72
N ARG A 33 10.06 48.08 -7.86
CA ARG A 33 11.18 47.17 -8.19
C ARG A 33 12.38 47.44 -7.29
N ALA A 34 12.73 48.70 -7.04
CA ALA A 34 13.80 49.06 -6.12
C ALA A 34 13.49 48.63 -4.69
N ALA A 35 12.26 48.85 -4.19
CA ALA A 35 11.85 48.38 -2.87
C ALA A 35 11.88 46.86 -2.73
N HIS A 36 11.47 46.13 -3.75
CA HIS A 36 11.59 44.65 -3.80
C HIS A 36 13.06 44.21 -3.84
N TRP A 37 13.88 44.87 -4.66
CA TRP A 37 15.33 44.61 -4.76
C TRP A 37 16.03 44.92 -3.41
N CYS A 38 15.79 46.07 -2.79
CA CYS A 38 16.33 46.39 -1.46
C CYS A 38 15.88 45.37 -0.39
N ARG A 39 14.63 44.89 -0.43
CA ARG A 39 14.13 43.92 0.53
C ARG A 39 14.79 42.55 0.32
N THR A 40 15.06 42.19 -0.92
CA THR A 40 15.69 40.89 -1.28
C THR A 40 17.19 40.87 -0.97
N TYR A 41 17.88 42.03 -1.14
CA TYR A 41 19.33 42.14 -0.95
C TYR A 41 19.75 42.85 0.34
N ARG A 42 18.83 43.11 1.26
CA ARG A 42 19.14 43.80 2.53
C ARG A 42 20.29 43.17 3.30
N LEU A 43 20.30 41.85 3.41
CA LEU A 43 21.36 41.13 4.13
C LEU A 43 22.70 41.26 3.42
N ASP A 44 22.72 41.18 2.09
CA ASP A 44 23.94 41.30 1.30
C ASP A 44 24.54 42.74 1.42
N LEU A 45 23.69 43.77 1.40
CA LEU A 45 24.09 45.19 1.58
C LEU A 45 24.64 45.44 3.00
N ILE A 46 23.97 44.93 4.01
CA ILE A 46 24.44 45.03 5.41
C ILE A 46 25.79 44.35 5.56
N TRP A 47 25.94 43.15 4.97
CA TRP A 47 27.19 42.43 5.02
C TRP A 47 28.32 43.12 4.26
N VAL A 48 28.09 43.68 3.08
CA VAL A 48 29.09 44.47 2.35
C VAL A 48 29.54 45.67 3.17
N LEU A 49 28.60 46.40 3.82
CA LEU A 49 28.93 47.51 4.72
C LEU A 49 29.78 47.05 5.92
N PHE A 50 29.43 45.92 6.49
CA PHE A 50 30.19 45.29 7.58
C PHE A 50 31.62 44.93 7.14
N VAL A 51 31.79 44.33 5.95
CA VAL A 51 33.10 44.00 5.39
C VAL A 51 33.94 45.27 5.15
N LEU A 52 33.36 46.34 4.56
CA LEU A 52 34.05 47.61 4.32
C LEU A 52 34.51 48.26 5.62
N LEU A 53 33.67 48.22 6.67
CA LEU A 53 34.04 48.76 7.99
C LEU A 53 35.22 47.98 8.61
N ASN A 54 35.19 46.64 8.51
CA ASN A 54 36.30 45.83 9.02
C ASN A 54 37.58 46.00 8.20
N LEU A 55 37.50 46.14 6.87
CA LEU A 55 38.68 46.43 6.04
C LEU A 55 39.28 47.80 6.40
N ALA A 56 38.44 48.81 6.69
CA ALA A 56 38.91 50.10 7.20
C ALA A 56 39.56 49.95 8.56
N ALA A 57 38.98 49.17 9.48
CA ALA A 57 39.58 48.89 10.79
C ALA A 57 40.97 48.22 10.65
N MET A 58 41.10 47.20 9.76
CA MET A 58 42.38 46.57 9.46
C MET A 58 43.44 47.55 8.94
N ARG A 59 43.01 48.61 8.20
CA ARG A 59 43.93 49.59 7.60
C ARG A 59 44.40 50.64 8.60
N PHE A 60 43.55 51.05 9.56
CA PHE A 60 43.83 52.16 10.48
C PHE A 60 44.23 51.72 11.87
N LEU A 61 43.96 50.43 12.27
CA LEU A 61 44.26 49.87 13.59
C LEU A 61 45.12 48.58 13.45
N PRO A 62 46.37 48.69 13.07
CA PRO A 62 47.23 47.51 12.78
C PRO A 62 47.43 46.60 13.99
N GLU A 63 47.45 47.13 15.20
CA GLU A 63 47.61 46.35 16.43
C GLU A 63 46.41 45.38 16.72
N TRP A 64 45.22 45.72 16.20
CA TRP A 64 43.97 44.94 16.40
C TRP A 64 43.52 44.21 15.17
N GLN A 65 44.35 44.07 14.15
CA GLN A 65 43.99 43.57 12.81
C GLN A 65 43.39 42.18 12.80
N THR A 66 43.81 41.28 13.68
CA THR A 66 43.33 39.88 13.72
C THR A 66 41.84 39.79 13.93
N VAL A 67 41.24 40.69 14.76
CA VAL A 67 39.79 40.66 15.07
C VAL A 67 38.98 40.99 13.85
N PRO A 68 39.15 42.13 13.15
CA PRO A 68 38.38 42.46 11.94
C PRO A 68 38.65 41.49 10.78
N PHE A 69 39.87 40.95 10.66
CA PHE A 69 40.20 39.92 9.68
C PHE A 69 39.36 38.65 9.90
N LEU A 70 39.33 38.09 11.10
CA LEU A 70 38.53 36.93 11.43
C LEU A 70 37.03 37.22 11.31
N ALA A 71 36.56 38.43 11.70
CA ALA A 71 35.19 38.82 11.61
C ALA A 71 34.66 38.82 10.17
N ILE A 72 35.47 39.23 9.18
CA ILE A 72 35.11 39.17 7.76
C ILE A 72 34.91 37.73 7.34
N TRP A 73 35.84 36.84 7.64
CA TRP A 73 35.78 35.46 7.21
C TRP A 73 34.69 34.65 7.91
N VAL A 74 34.45 34.84 9.21
CA VAL A 74 33.37 34.24 9.96
C VAL A 74 32.02 34.71 9.44
N SER A 75 31.87 36.01 9.15
CA SER A 75 30.63 36.55 8.61
C SER A 75 30.34 36.06 7.18
N LEU A 76 31.37 35.91 6.35
CA LEU A 76 31.25 35.34 5.03
C LEU A 76 30.74 33.86 5.11
N THR A 77 31.27 33.11 6.04
CA THR A 77 30.86 31.72 6.31
C THR A 77 29.38 31.69 6.79
N ALA A 78 29.03 32.54 7.71
CA ALA A 78 27.67 32.62 8.25
C ALA A 78 26.62 33.01 7.19
N ILE A 79 26.93 34.02 6.37
CA ILE A 79 25.99 34.46 5.33
C ILE A 79 25.83 33.43 4.22
N TYR A 80 26.91 32.75 3.89
CA TYR A 80 26.84 31.62 2.94
C TYR A 80 25.98 30.46 3.49
N GLY A 81 26.09 30.16 4.79
CA GLY A 81 25.25 29.13 5.43
C GLY A 81 23.76 29.48 5.47
N LEU A 82 23.46 30.78 5.64
CA LEU A 82 22.07 31.27 5.65
C LEU A 82 21.48 31.40 4.25
N ARG A 83 22.32 31.67 3.25
CA ARG A 83 21.87 31.94 1.88
C ARG A 83 22.86 31.35 0.89
N LEU A 84 22.54 30.17 0.38
CA LEU A 84 23.34 29.49 -0.64
C LEU A 84 23.39 30.30 -1.94
N TRP A 85 24.46 31.05 -2.12
CA TRP A 85 24.68 31.83 -3.35
C TRP A 85 24.96 30.92 -4.54
N ARG A 86 24.63 31.38 -5.75
CA ARG A 86 25.07 30.73 -6.99
C ARG A 86 26.61 30.70 -7.03
N LEU A 87 27.17 29.74 -7.76
CA LEU A 87 28.61 29.50 -7.80
C LEU A 87 29.40 30.74 -8.21
N GLN A 88 28.97 31.47 -9.25
CA GLN A 88 29.64 32.66 -9.74
C GLN A 88 29.75 33.78 -8.69
N PRO A 89 28.68 34.26 -8.04
CA PRO A 89 28.82 35.28 -7.02
C PRO A 89 29.63 34.80 -5.80
N THR A 90 29.56 33.52 -5.46
CA THR A 90 30.37 32.94 -4.36
C THR A 90 31.86 33.05 -4.65
N ILE A 91 32.29 32.65 -5.86
CA ILE A 91 33.70 32.73 -6.29
C ILE A 91 34.16 34.17 -6.36
N LEU A 92 33.37 35.06 -6.97
CA LEU A 92 33.71 36.49 -7.06
C LEU A 92 33.89 37.12 -5.70
N THR A 93 32.99 36.86 -4.77
CA THR A 93 33.07 37.35 -3.40
C THR A 93 34.29 36.80 -2.65
N LEU A 94 34.55 35.51 -2.78
CA LEU A 94 35.73 34.86 -2.18
C LEU A 94 37.03 35.52 -2.71
N VAL A 95 37.16 35.66 -4.02
CA VAL A 95 38.32 36.32 -4.64
C VAL A 95 38.45 37.75 -4.18
N ALA A 96 37.38 38.53 -4.18
CA ALA A 96 37.40 39.93 -3.75
C ALA A 96 37.83 40.07 -2.27
N VAL A 97 37.26 39.28 -1.37
CA VAL A 97 37.62 39.27 0.05
C VAL A 97 39.07 38.83 0.25
N THR A 98 39.51 37.76 -0.46
CA THR A 98 40.90 37.29 -0.37
C THR A 98 41.91 38.35 -0.82
N ILE A 99 41.65 39.02 -1.95
CA ILE A 99 42.53 40.11 -2.46
C ILE A 99 42.53 41.30 -1.50
N ALA A 100 41.35 41.68 -1.02
CA ALA A 100 41.26 42.86 -0.11
C ALA A 100 41.95 42.62 1.22
N THR A 101 41.67 41.51 1.87
CA THR A 101 42.28 41.14 3.18
C THR A 101 43.79 40.83 3.02
N GLY A 102 44.14 40.01 2.02
CA GLY A 102 45.54 39.66 1.75
C GLY A 102 46.37 40.84 1.35
N GLY A 103 45.87 41.76 0.52
CA GLY A 103 46.54 43.01 0.11
C GLY A 103 46.90 43.91 1.31
N ILE A 104 45.99 44.03 2.27
CA ILE A 104 46.24 44.79 3.51
C ILE A 104 47.34 44.11 4.32
N VAL A 105 47.27 42.79 4.52
CA VAL A 105 48.29 42.04 5.28
C VAL A 105 49.64 42.16 4.62
N VAL A 106 49.76 42.01 3.29
CA VAL A 106 51.01 42.16 2.54
C VAL A 106 51.64 43.52 2.76
N VAL A 107 50.85 44.59 2.63
CA VAL A 107 51.35 46.00 2.85
C VAL A 107 51.88 46.19 4.27
N GLN A 108 51.23 45.62 5.26
CA GLN A 108 51.65 45.75 6.68
C GLN A 108 52.94 44.92 6.97
N VAL A 109 53.06 43.75 6.42
CA VAL A 109 54.31 42.95 6.51
C VAL A 109 55.49 43.71 5.88
N ILE A 110 55.29 44.27 4.67
CA ILE A 110 56.32 45.11 4.01
C ILE A 110 56.74 46.31 4.84
N LYS A 111 55.81 46.91 5.59
CA LYS A 111 56.06 48.02 6.48
C LYS A 111 56.69 47.61 7.84
N GLY A 112 56.88 46.32 8.06
CA GLY A 112 57.40 45.81 9.33
C GLY A 112 56.44 45.97 10.53
N GLN A 113 55.16 46.14 10.24
CA GLN A 113 54.09 46.27 11.26
C GLN A 113 53.54 44.92 11.69
N GLN A 114 53.81 43.83 10.93
CA GLN A 114 53.34 42.46 11.19
C GLN A 114 54.40 41.45 10.78
N ASP A 115 54.36 40.24 11.38
CA ASP A 115 55.21 39.11 11.03
C ASP A 115 54.76 38.46 9.72
N ALA A 116 55.74 37.86 9.00
CA ALA A 116 55.47 37.20 7.72
C ALA A 116 54.54 35.96 7.84
N ASP A 117 54.42 35.42 9.03
CA ASP A 117 53.56 34.23 9.30
C ASP A 117 52.06 34.50 9.00
N TYR A 118 51.62 35.76 9.16
CA TYR A 118 50.21 36.14 8.82
C TYR A 118 49.88 36.03 7.33
N LEU A 119 50.91 35.98 6.45
CA LEU A 119 50.68 35.73 5.00
C LEU A 119 50.12 34.36 4.71
N ALA A 120 50.44 33.34 5.56
CA ALA A 120 49.96 31.99 5.40
C ALA A 120 48.48 31.82 5.83
N GLU A 121 47.97 32.69 6.73
CA GLU A 121 46.57 32.58 7.22
C GLU A 121 45.56 32.85 6.12
N VAL A 122 45.83 33.81 5.21
CA VAL A 122 44.89 34.20 4.16
C VAL A 122 44.55 33.06 3.22
N PRO A 123 45.51 32.34 2.60
CA PRO A 123 45.19 31.21 1.73
C PRO A 123 44.59 30.03 2.48
N LEU A 124 44.97 29.80 3.75
CA LEU A 124 44.46 28.72 4.57
C LEU A 124 42.94 28.90 4.83
N ILE A 125 42.55 30.10 5.23
CA ILE A 125 41.13 30.39 5.51
C ILE A 125 40.31 30.37 4.21
N ALA A 126 40.87 30.89 3.10
CA ALA A 126 40.24 30.83 1.79
C ALA A 126 39.99 29.38 1.35
N LEU A 127 40.99 28.50 1.59
CA LEU A 127 40.85 27.06 1.29
C LEU A 127 39.80 26.38 2.16
N MET A 128 39.79 26.69 3.46
CA MET A 128 38.76 26.20 4.38
C MET A 128 37.34 26.59 3.91
N PHE A 129 37.16 27.87 3.51
CA PHE A 129 35.88 28.33 2.98
C PHE A 129 35.51 27.57 1.70
N LEU A 130 36.44 27.35 0.80
CA LEU A 130 36.21 26.61 -0.46
C LEU A 130 35.78 25.15 -0.18
N VAL A 131 36.44 24.48 0.77
CA VAL A 131 36.09 23.10 1.18
C VAL A 131 34.68 23.08 1.79
N MET A 132 34.35 24.07 2.63
CA MET A 132 33.01 24.19 3.21
C MET A 132 31.94 24.38 2.13
N VAL A 133 32.18 25.28 1.16
CA VAL A 133 31.27 25.53 0.03
C VAL A 133 31.06 24.26 -0.80
N TRP A 134 32.16 23.56 -1.14
CA TRP A 134 32.12 22.32 -1.88
C TRP A 134 31.32 21.24 -1.13
N HIS A 135 31.59 21.07 0.19
CA HIS A 135 30.90 20.08 1.00
C HIS A 135 29.41 20.39 1.17
N GLY A 136 29.07 21.66 1.42
CA GLY A 136 27.68 22.12 1.49
C GLY A 136 26.89 21.83 0.22
N ARG A 137 27.48 22.18 -0.94
CA ARG A 137 26.86 21.91 -2.26
C ARG A 137 26.67 20.42 -2.52
N ARG A 138 27.68 19.60 -2.20
CA ARG A 138 27.60 18.14 -2.37
C ARG A 138 26.49 17.55 -1.51
N ARG A 139 26.32 18.03 -0.27
CA ARG A 139 25.22 17.60 0.61
C ARG A 139 23.84 18.01 0.06
N MET A 140 23.73 19.24 -0.45
CA MET A 140 22.47 19.71 -1.03
C MET A 140 22.08 18.91 -2.26
N ALA A 141 23.00 18.67 -3.20
CA ALA A 141 22.75 17.83 -4.36
C ALA A 141 22.29 16.41 -3.98
N ALA A 142 22.97 15.78 -3.01
CA ALA A 142 22.57 14.48 -2.51
C ALA A 142 21.18 14.49 -1.81
N MET A 143 20.82 15.60 -1.18
CA MET A 143 19.50 15.77 -0.55
C MET A 143 18.40 15.93 -1.60
N GLU A 144 18.63 16.72 -2.65
CA GLU A 144 17.73 16.90 -3.79
C GLU A 144 17.46 15.57 -4.51
N GLU A 145 18.52 14.78 -4.76
CA GLU A 145 18.38 13.44 -5.37
C GLU A 145 17.54 12.50 -4.49
N ARG A 146 17.75 12.53 -3.16
CA ARG A 146 16.96 11.72 -2.22
C ARG A 146 15.50 12.13 -2.19
N LEU A 147 15.22 13.42 -2.18
CA LEU A 147 13.84 13.94 -2.22
C LEU A 147 13.13 13.52 -3.50
N ALA A 148 13.78 13.68 -4.66
CA ALA A 148 13.24 13.25 -5.95
C ALA A 148 12.95 11.74 -5.99
N ALA A 149 13.87 10.93 -5.43
CA ALA A 149 13.67 9.48 -5.34
C ALA A 149 12.50 9.11 -4.40
N MET A 150 12.34 9.80 -3.27
CA MET A 150 11.20 9.61 -2.36
C MET A 150 9.86 10.00 -3.01
N GLU A 151 9.81 11.12 -3.73
CA GLU A 151 8.63 11.56 -4.46
C GLU A 151 8.21 10.54 -5.52
N GLU A 152 9.16 9.96 -6.25
CA GLU A 152 8.89 8.93 -7.25
C GLU A 152 8.34 7.64 -6.61
N VAL A 153 8.93 7.19 -5.49
CA VAL A 153 8.42 6.03 -4.74
C VAL A 153 7.00 6.27 -4.25
N GLN A 154 6.71 7.47 -3.73
CA GLN A 154 5.36 7.83 -3.28
C GLN A 154 4.38 7.86 -4.44
N ARG A 155 4.77 8.41 -5.60
CA ARG A 155 3.93 8.45 -6.80
C ARG A 155 3.55 7.04 -7.27
N VAL A 156 4.55 6.15 -7.41
CA VAL A 156 4.31 4.75 -7.81
C VAL A 156 3.43 4.01 -6.80
N SER A 157 3.64 4.25 -5.51
CA SER A 157 2.81 3.66 -4.46
C SER A 157 1.34 4.13 -4.54
N GLN A 158 1.12 5.42 -4.78
CA GLN A 158 -0.24 5.97 -4.94
C GLN A 158 -0.94 5.44 -6.20
N GLU A 159 -0.22 5.34 -7.32
CA GLU A 159 -0.74 4.77 -8.56
C GLU A 159 -1.16 3.30 -8.37
N ASN A 160 -0.33 2.50 -7.69
CA ASN A 160 -0.65 1.11 -7.37
C ASN A 160 -1.89 0.99 -6.46
N LEU A 161 -2.01 1.85 -5.44
CA LEU A 161 -3.20 1.87 -4.58
C LEU A 161 -4.47 2.24 -5.37
N GLN A 162 -4.39 3.20 -6.29
CA GLN A 162 -5.51 3.57 -7.14
C GLN A 162 -5.94 2.44 -8.07
N LEU A 163 -4.98 1.74 -8.69
CA LEU A 163 -5.25 0.57 -9.53
C LEU A 163 -5.93 -0.55 -8.74
N LEU A 164 -5.44 -0.87 -7.55
CA LEU A 164 -6.05 -1.86 -6.67
C LEU A 164 -7.49 -1.46 -6.28
N GLN A 165 -7.72 -0.18 -5.95
CA GLN A 165 -9.05 0.33 -5.62
C GLN A 165 -10.01 0.30 -6.83
N GLN A 166 -9.51 0.57 -8.05
CA GLN A 166 -10.31 0.47 -9.26
C GLN A 166 -10.67 -0.99 -9.55
N GLN A 167 -9.71 -1.90 -9.44
CA GLN A 167 -9.94 -3.33 -9.61
C GLN A 167 -10.98 -3.85 -8.61
N HIS A 168 -10.89 -3.46 -7.34
CA HIS A 168 -11.87 -3.83 -6.32
C HIS A 168 -13.26 -3.28 -6.62
N ARG A 169 -13.38 -2.00 -6.99
CA ARG A 169 -14.67 -1.39 -7.36
C ARG A 169 -15.30 -2.08 -8.57
N PHE A 170 -14.50 -2.37 -9.60
CA PHE A 170 -14.97 -3.09 -10.78
C PHE A 170 -15.54 -4.46 -10.41
N LEU A 171 -14.83 -5.24 -9.59
CA LEU A 171 -15.31 -6.56 -9.16
C LEU A 171 -16.59 -6.47 -8.32
N GLN A 172 -16.71 -5.48 -7.46
CA GLN A 172 -17.91 -5.26 -6.64
C GLN A 172 -19.13 -4.90 -7.49
N VAL A 173 -18.98 -3.98 -8.44
CA VAL A 173 -20.05 -3.60 -9.38
C VAL A 173 -20.41 -4.79 -10.27
N ALA A 174 -19.42 -5.46 -10.86
CA ALA A 174 -19.64 -6.60 -11.72
C ALA A 174 -20.42 -7.72 -11.01
N SER A 175 -20.13 -7.98 -9.73
CA SER A 175 -20.85 -9.01 -8.98
C SER A 175 -22.30 -8.64 -8.67
N HIS A 176 -22.56 -7.38 -8.34
CA HIS A 176 -23.92 -6.90 -8.15
C HIS A 176 -24.73 -6.94 -9.46
N GLU A 177 -24.11 -6.46 -10.54
CA GLU A 177 -24.72 -6.45 -11.87
C GLU A 177 -24.92 -7.86 -12.48
N LEU A 178 -24.10 -8.85 -12.07
CA LEU A 178 -24.28 -10.25 -12.46
C LEU A 178 -25.29 -10.98 -11.56
N GLY A 179 -25.31 -10.67 -10.27
CA GLY A 179 -26.20 -11.33 -9.30
C GLY A 179 -27.69 -11.15 -9.64
N THR A 180 -28.08 -9.95 -10.02
CA THR A 180 -29.48 -9.62 -10.36
C THR A 180 -30.01 -10.40 -11.57
N PRO A 181 -29.40 -10.39 -12.78
CA PRO A 181 -29.89 -11.14 -13.91
C PRO A 181 -29.85 -12.66 -13.71
N ILE A 182 -28.86 -13.17 -12.99
CA ILE A 182 -28.77 -14.59 -12.64
C ILE A 182 -29.96 -14.99 -11.77
N SER A 183 -30.29 -14.18 -10.74
CA SER A 183 -31.42 -14.45 -9.85
C SER A 183 -32.75 -14.40 -10.58
N VAL A 184 -32.94 -13.43 -11.50
CA VAL A 184 -34.17 -13.34 -12.34
C VAL A 184 -34.27 -14.52 -13.27
N ALA A 185 -33.18 -14.88 -13.97
CA ALA A 185 -33.19 -16.01 -14.89
C ALA A 185 -33.42 -17.36 -14.15
N LEU A 186 -32.85 -17.50 -12.94
CA LEU A 186 -33.08 -18.66 -12.09
C LEU A 186 -34.57 -18.77 -11.69
N GLY A 187 -35.16 -17.66 -11.23
CA GLY A 187 -36.60 -17.64 -10.88
C GLY A 187 -37.51 -18.01 -12.05
N LEU A 188 -37.18 -17.54 -13.27
CA LEU A 188 -37.91 -17.93 -14.48
C LEU A 188 -37.73 -19.42 -14.82
N ALA A 189 -36.52 -19.96 -14.72
CA ALA A 189 -36.26 -21.36 -14.97
C ALA A 189 -36.99 -22.27 -13.95
N GLU A 190 -37.03 -21.89 -12.67
CA GLU A 190 -37.81 -22.60 -11.65
C GLU A 190 -39.32 -22.52 -11.87
N LEU A 191 -39.83 -21.39 -12.37
CA LEU A 191 -41.24 -21.28 -12.77
C LEU A 191 -41.55 -22.16 -13.98
N MET A 192 -40.65 -22.21 -14.97
CA MET A 192 -40.82 -23.10 -16.13
C MET A 192 -40.78 -24.57 -15.72
N GLU A 193 -39.89 -24.98 -14.81
CA GLU A 193 -39.85 -26.34 -14.27
C GLU A 193 -41.18 -26.74 -13.61
N ARG A 194 -41.75 -25.83 -12.79
CA ARG A 194 -43.04 -26.07 -12.09
C ARG A 194 -44.24 -26.07 -13.01
N ALA A 195 -44.24 -25.24 -14.07
CA ALA A 195 -45.34 -25.09 -15.01
C ALA A 195 -45.31 -26.07 -16.17
N ALA A 196 -44.24 -26.86 -16.31
CA ALA A 196 -44.04 -27.76 -17.43
C ALA A 196 -45.01 -28.97 -17.34
N TYR A 197 -45.84 -29.13 -18.37
CA TYR A 197 -46.69 -30.34 -18.56
C TYR A 197 -45.93 -31.49 -19.22
N ASP A 198 -44.80 -31.19 -19.85
CA ASP A 198 -43.95 -32.16 -20.52
C ASP A 198 -42.68 -32.42 -19.66
N THR A 199 -42.34 -33.70 -19.49
CA THR A 199 -41.16 -34.14 -18.72
C THR A 199 -39.84 -33.67 -19.34
N VAL A 200 -39.75 -33.54 -20.65
CA VAL A 200 -38.57 -33.05 -21.37
C VAL A 200 -38.37 -31.55 -21.06
N MET A 201 -39.42 -30.73 -21.17
CA MET A 201 -39.36 -29.30 -20.86
C MET A 201 -39.01 -29.06 -19.37
N ALA A 202 -39.53 -29.86 -18.45
CA ALA A 202 -39.18 -29.77 -17.03
C ALA A 202 -37.70 -30.16 -16.79
N ALA A 203 -37.20 -31.16 -17.50
CA ALA A 203 -35.77 -31.54 -17.40
C ALA A 203 -34.86 -30.44 -17.95
N ASP A 204 -35.18 -29.87 -19.08
CA ASP A 204 -34.39 -28.73 -19.65
C ASP A 204 -34.40 -27.51 -18.74
N ALA A 205 -35.58 -27.14 -18.18
CA ALA A 205 -35.69 -26.04 -17.23
C ALA A 205 -34.81 -26.29 -15.96
N ARG A 206 -34.78 -27.55 -15.48
CA ARG A 206 -33.93 -27.93 -14.34
C ARG A 206 -32.43 -27.78 -14.65
N VAL A 207 -32.00 -28.20 -15.84
CA VAL A 207 -30.58 -28.02 -16.27
C VAL A 207 -30.23 -26.55 -16.32
N VAL A 208 -31.08 -25.71 -16.86
CA VAL A 208 -30.89 -24.24 -16.89
C VAL A 208 -30.82 -23.65 -15.47
N ALA A 209 -31.72 -24.07 -14.58
CA ALA A 209 -31.72 -23.62 -13.19
C ALA A 209 -30.43 -24.02 -12.45
N ASP A 210 -29.97 -25.24 -12.66
CA ASP A 210 -28.72 -25.72 -12.04
C ASP A 210 -27.49 -24.97 -12.53
N GLU A 211 -27.40 -24.64 -13.82
CA GLU A 211 -26.31 -23.85 -14.36
C GLU A 211 -26.35 -22.38 -13.86
N LEU A 212 -27.54 -21.79 -13.72
CA LEU A 212 -27.71 -20.46 -13.15
C LEU A 212 -27.32 -20.42 -11.67
N ARG A 213 -27.72 -21.42 -10.87
CA ARG A 213 -27.24 -21.56 -9.47
C ARG A 213 -25.72 -21.68 -9.41
N ARG A 214 -25.13 -22.43 -10.34
CA ARG A 214 -23.69 -22.59 -10.47
C ARG A 214 -23.00 -21.25 -10.77
N LEU A 215 -23.50 -20.48 -11.74
CA LEU A 215 -22.98 -19.14 -12.07
C LEU A 215 -23.10 -18.17 -10.89
N GLY A 216 -24.24 -18.18 -10.17
CA GLY A 216 -24.43 -17.38 -8.96
C GLY A 216 -23.39 -17.66 -7.88
N ARG A 217 -23.08 -18.96 -7.65
CA ARG A 217 -22.01 -19.33 -6.70
C ARG A 217 -20.64 -18.81 -7.13
N VAL A 218 -20.32 -18.86 -8.41
CA VAL A 218 -19.04 -18.34 -8.93
C VAL A 218 -18.93 -16.84 -8.73
N ALA A 219 -19.97 -16.09 -9.11
CA ALA A 219 -20.02 -14.64 -8.96
C ALA A 219 -19.85 -14.22 -7.47
N SER A 220 -20.59 -14.89 -6.57
CA SER A 220 -20.49 -14.63 -5.12
C SER A 220 -19.09 -14.95 -4.57
N ARG A 221 -18.47 -16.04 -5.01
CA ARG A 221 -17.11 -16.41 -4.59
C ARG A 221 -16.03 -15.45 -5.11
N MET A 222 -16.20 -14.94 -6.35
CA MET A 222 -15.31 -13.89 -6.88
C MET A 222 -15.41 -12.60 -6.09
N LEU A 223 -16.65 -12.18 -5.76
CA LEU A 223 -16.87 -10.99 -4.94
C LEU A 223 -16.21 -11.10 -3.56
N LEU A 224 -16.37 -12.25 -2.92
CA LEU A 224 -15.78 -12.51 -1.61
C LEU A 224 -14.25 -12.39 -1.67
N LEU A 225 -13.61 -13.01 -2.67
CA LEU A 225 -12.17 -12.89 -2.88
C LEU A 225 -11.71 -11.46 -3.20
N ALA A 226 -12.56 -10.67 -3.85
CA ALA A 226 -12.28 -9.27 -4.14
C ALA A 226 -12.38 -8.38 -2.89
N SER A 227 -13.24 -8.75 -1.93
CA SER A 227 -13.47 -7.99 -0.69
C SER A 227 -12.53 -8.39 0.46
N ALA A 228 -11.85 -9.52 0.38
CA ALA A 228 -11.07 -10.11 1.48
C ALA A 228 -9.93 -9.22 2.04
N GLY A 229 -9.47 -8.20 1.27
CA GLY A 229 -8.45 -7.25 1.74
C GLY A 229 -9.01 -5.95 2.33
N ARG A 230 -10.32 -5.83 2.51
CA ARG A 230 -10.95 -4.60 3.03
C ARG A 230 -10.99 -4.59 4.55
N PRO A 231 -10.91 -3.40 5.18
CA PRO A 231 -11.04 -3.29 6.64
C PRO A 231 -12.40 -3.74 7.18
N ASP A 232 -13.46 -3.63 6.38
CA ASP A 232 -14.85 -4.00 6.69
C ASP A 232 -15.22 -5.43 6.26
N PHE A 233 -14.23 -6.26 5.93
CA PHE A 233 -14.44 -7.65 5.48
C PHE A 233 -14.92 -8.57 6.59
N LEU A 234 -14.49 -8.35 7.83
CA LEU A 234 -14.82 -9.18 8.99
C LEU A 234 -15.61 -8.42 10.03
N HIS A 235 -16.63 -9.08 10.58
CA HIS A 235 -17.33 -8.67 11.79
C HIS A 235 -17.01 -9.68 12.90
N THR A 236 -15.92 -9.45 13.61
CA THR A 236 -15.39 -10.41 14.57
C THR A 236 -16.12 -10.35 15.91
N GLU A 237 -16.50 -11.53 16.42
CA GLU A 237 -17.11 -11.76 17.73
C GLU A 237 -16.45 -12.98 18.42
N PRO A 238 -16.65 -13.18 19.71
CA PRO A 238 -16.23 -14.43 20.36
C PRO A 238 -17.07 -15.61 19.85
N VAL A 239 -16.41 -16.54 19.14
CA VAL A 239 -17.05 -17.72 18.53
C VAL A 239 -16.53 -18.99 19.20
N ALA A 240 -17.43 -19.81 19.71
CA ALA A 240 -17.13 -21.16 20.18
C ALA A 240 -16.90 -22.09 18.97
N VAL A 241 -15.72 -22.67 18.88
CA VAL A 241 -15.30 -23.48 17.73
C VAL A 241 -16.19 -24.72 17.54
N GLU A 242 -16.57 -25.35 18.66
CA GLU A 242 -17.47 -26.51 18.68
C GLU A 242 -18.83 -26.23 18.04
N SER A 243 -19.37 -25.01 18.20
CA SER A 243 -20.65 -24.64 17.59
C SER A 243 -20.57 -24.58 16.06
N VAL A 244 -19.44 -24.09 15.52
CA VAL A 244 -19.23 -24.01 14.06
C VAL A 244 -19.09 -25.39 13.45
N LEU A 245 -18.41 -26.33 14.14
CA LEU A 245 -18.30 -27.71 13.71
C LEU A 245 -19.66 -28.45 13.79
N GLY A 246 -20.44 -28.22 14.84
CA GLY A 246 -21.78 -28.79 15.00
C GLY A 246 -22.70 -28.36 13.85
N ASP A 247 -22.80 -27.05 13.59
CA ASP A 247 -23.60 -26.50 12.49
C ASP A 247 -23.16 -27.07 11.12
N ALA A 248 -21.85 -27.28 10.91
CA ALA A 248 -21.35 -27.86 9.67
C ALA A 248 -21.77 -29.32 9.50
N LEU A 249 -21.70 -30.11 10.57
CA LEU A 249 -22.16 -31.51 10.54
C LEU A 249 -23.69 -31.61 10.33
N GLU A 250 -24.48 -30.73 10.92
CA GLU A 250 -25.92 -30.67 10.65
C GLU A 250 -26.22 -30.37 9.18
N ARG A 251 -25.47 -29.43 8.57
CA ARG A 251 -25.66 -29.06 7.15
C ARG A 251 -25.23 -30.13 6.16
N TRP A 252 -24.18 -30.90 6.44
CA TRP A 252 -23.55 -31.79 5.46
C TRP A 252 -23.71 -33.28 5.79
N GLY A 253 -23.99 -33.64 7.05
CA GLY A 253 -23.99 -35.03 7.55
C GLY A 253 -25.06 -35.94 6.96
N TYR A 254 -26.04 -35.38 6.22
CA TYR A 254 -27.07 -36.20 5.52
C TYR A 254 -26.56 -36.84 4.20
N LEU A 255 -25.41 -36.40 3.69
CA LEU A 255 -24.83 -36.93 2.48
C LEU A 255 -24.26 -38.33 2.72
N PRO A 256 -24.31 -39.25 1.72
CA PRO A 256 -23.88 -40.62 1.87
C PRO A 256 -22.35 -40.77 1.95
N ARG A 257 -21.78 -40.33 3.05
CA ARG A 257 -20.38 -40.43 3.43
C ARG A 257 -20.30 -41.05 4.83
N HIS A 258 -19.16 -41.56 5.22
CA HIS A 258 -18.90 -41.95 6.60
C HIS A 258 -18.46 -40.71 7.38
N TRP A 259 -19.40 -40.05 8.02
CA TRP A 259 -19.12 -38.83 8.81
C TRP A 259 -18.65 -39.19 10.22
N GLN A 260 -17.57 -38.56 10.65
CA GLN A 260 -17.02 -38.73 11.99
C GLN A 260 -16.75 -37.36 12.65
N LEU A 261 -17.23 -37.21 13.89
CA LEU A 261 -16.79 -36.15 14.76
C LEU A 261 -15.61 -36.67 15.58
N GLY A 262 -14.42 -36.17 15.27
CA GLY A 262 -13.22 -36.47 16.05
C GLY A 262 -13.16 -35.70 17.36
N PRO A 263 -12.02 -35.68 18.03
CA PRO A 263 -11.86 -34.94 19.27
C PRO A 263 -12.19 -33.45 19.10
N VAL A 264 -13.02 -32.92 20.00
CA VAL A 264 -13.37 -31.49 20.03
C VAL A 264 -12.99 -30.93 21.37
N THR A 265 -12.06 -29.98 21.37
CA THR A 265 -11.69 -29.21 22.56
C THR A 265 -12.47 -27.88 22.55
N HIS A 266 -13.05 -27.53 23.68
CA HIS A 266 -13.73 -26.25 23.85
C HIS A 266 -12.71 -25.12 23.70
N ALA A 267 -12.91 -24.29 22.68
CA ALA A 267 -12.05 -23.13 22.39
C ALA A 267 -12.89 -21.96 21.89
N THR A 268 -12.59 -20.76 22.37
CA THR A 268 -13.20 -19.53 21.86
C THR A 268 -12.16 -18.74 21.07
N VAL A 269 -12.53 -18.39 19.84
CA VAL A 269 -11.74 -17.55 18.95
C VAL A 269 -12.45 -16.23 18.69
N LEU A 270 -11.69 -15.17 18.41
CA LEU A 270 -12.27 -13.91 17.94
C LEU A 270 -12.37 -14.00 16.42
N ALA A 271 -13.56 -14.27 15.90
CA ALA A 271 -13.77 -14.54 14.48
C ALA A 271 -15.14 -14.02 13.99
N ASP A 272 -15.23 -13.83 12.67
CA ASP A 272 -16.52 -13.68 11.99
C ASP A 272 -17.09 -15.08 11.77
N ARG A 273 -18.21 -15.40 12.48
CA ARG A 273 -18.84 -16.71 12.46
C ARG A 273 -19.23 -17.16 11.05
N ASP A 274 -19.83 -16.25 10.27
CA ASP A 274 -20.32 -16.56 8.93
C ASP A 274 -19.16 -16.84 7.97
N ARG A 275 -18.08 -16.06 8.06
CA ARG A 275 -16.87 -16.28 7.27
C ARG A 275 -16.16 -17.56 7.65
N LEU A 276 -16.07 -17.87 8.93
CA LEU A 276 -15.46 -19.10 9.40
C LEU A 276 -16.27 -20.33 8.97
N ALA A 277 -17.61 -20.27 9.06
CA ALA A 277 -18.50 -21.29 8.54
C ALA A 277 -18.31 -21.50 7.04
N LEU A 278 -18.22 -20.40 6.27
CA LEU A 278 -17.97 -20.46 4.82
C LEU A 278 -16.62 -21.10 4.47
N ALA A 279 -15.57 -20.84 5.26
CA ALA A 279 -14.28 -21.47 5.07
C ALA A 279 -14.35 -23.01 5.33
N LEU A 280 -15.05 -23.39 6.39
CA LEU A 280 -15.27 -24.80 6.71
C LEU A 280 -16.13 -25.50 5.65
N ASP A 281 -17.22 -24.86 5.20
CA ASP A 281 -18.07 -25.37 4.12
C ASP A 281 -17.28 -25.58 2.82
N ALA A 282 -16.37 -24.67 2.48
CA ALA A 282 -15.51 -24.81 1.30
C ALA A 282 -14.53 -25.99 1.39
N LEU A 283 -14.04 -26.33 2.59
CA LEU A 283 -13.24 -27.54 2.83
C LEU A 283 -14.10 -28.80 2.74
N LEU A 284 -15.29 -28.79 3.31
CA LEU A 284 -16.22 -29.91 3.25
C LEU A 284 -16.72 -30.18 1.82
N GLU A 285 -17.06 -29.13 1.06
CA GLU A 285 -17.37 -29.25 -0.37
C GLU A 285 -16.21 -29.91 -1.14
N ASN A 286 -14.98 -29.52 -0.82
CA ASN A 286 -13.79 -30.13 -1.44
C ASN A 286 -13.66 -31.61 -1.07
N ALA A 287 -13.81 -31.96 0.21
CA ALA A 287 -13.78 -33.35 0.67
C ALA A 287 -14.88 -34.21 -0.02
N ILE A 288 -16.12 -33.67 -0.08
CA ILE A 288 -17.25 -34.34 -0.74
C ILE A 288 -16.99 -34.53 -2.23
N ALA A 289 -16.44 -33.53 -2.92
CA ALA A 289 -16.14 -33.59 -4.35
C ALA A 289 -15.07 -34.66 -4.69
N HIS A 290 -14.22 -34.99 -3.73
CA HIS A 290 -13.10 -35.94 -3.90
C HIS A 290 -13.27 -37.27 -3.20
N THR A 291 -14.41 -37.52 -2.56
CA THR A 291 -14.76 -38.77 -1.90
C THR A 291 -16.02 -39.39 -2.50
N GLY A 292 -16.16 -40.72 -2.37
CA GLY A 292 -17.32 -41.49 -2.78
C GLY A 292 -18.22 -41.88 -1.60
N ALA A 293 -19.29 -42.62 -1.88
CA ALA A 293 -20.14 -43.20 -0.86
C ALA A 293 -19.33 -44.20 -0.02
N GLY A 294 -19.35 -44.03 1.33
CA GLY A 294 -18.60 -44.89 2.25
C GLY A 294 -17.19 -44.43 2.58
N ASP A 295 -16.65 -43.42 1.87
CA ASP A 295 -15.41 -42.78 2.28
C ASP A 295 -15.59 -41.94 3.55
N LEU A 296 -14.51 -41.86 4.35
CA LEU A 296 -14.48 -41.11 5.61
C LEU A 296 -14.32 -39.62 5.37
N ILE A 297 -15.14 -38.84 6.06
CA ILE A 297 -14.90 -37.37 6.28
C ILE A 297 -14.98 -37.15 7.79
N GLU A 298 -13.86 -36.75 8.38
CA GLU A 298 -13.76 -36.43 9.78
C GLU A 298 -13.60 -34.91 9.98
N VAL A 299 -14.33 -34.33 10.94
CA VAL A 299 -14.10 -32.97 11.43
C VAL A 299 -13.71 -33.02 12.88
N SER A 300 -12.71 -32.23 13.28
CA SER A 300 -12.24 -32.16 14.66
C SER A 300 -11.74 -30.78 15.00
N ALA A 301 -11.59 -30.50 16.30
CA ALA A 301 -10.97 -29.28 16.79
C ALA A 301 -10.07 -29.55 17.97
N ARG A 302 -8.88 -28.99 17.95
CA ARG A 302 -7.93 -29.06 19.07
C ARG A 302 -7.39 -27.69 19.42
N GLN A 303 -7.03 -27.51 20.66
CA GLN A 303 -6.27 -26.35 21.11
C GLN A 303 -4.79 -26.74 21.21
N ALA A 304 -3.92 -25.94 20.63
CA ALA A 304 -2.46 -26.10 20.71
C ALA A 304 -1.78 -24.72 20.72
N ASP A 305 -0.84 -24.48 21.61
CA ASP A 305 0.03 -23.30 21.63
C ASP A 305 -0.70 -21.95 21.47
N ARG A 306 -1.79 -21.73 22.23
CA ARG A 306 -2.64 -20.53 22.13
C ARG A 306 -3.35 -20.36 20.77
N GLN A 307 -3.54 -21.45 20.06
CA GLN A 307 -4.27 -21.51 18.80
C GLN A 307 -5.40 -22.55 18.89
N ALA A 308 -6.50 -22.26 18.20
CA ALA A 308 -7.50 -23.26 17.87
C ALA A 308 -7.21 -23.77 16.48
N VAL A 309 -7.22 -25.10 16.32
CA VAL A 309 -7.00 -25.78 15.04
C VAL A 309 -8.25 -26.60 14.72
N LEU A 310 -9.00 -26.17 13.71
CA LEU A 310 -10.10 -26.93 13.13
C LEU A 310 -9.56 -27.77 12.00
N THR A 311 -9.88 -29.05 11.99
CA THR A 311 -9.33 -30.01 11.01
C THR A 311 -10.46 -30.66 10.23
N VAL A 312 -10.29 -30.74 8.92
CA VAL A 312 -11.12 -31.55 8.02
C VAL A 312 -10.23 -32.61 7.39
N THR A 313 -10.54 -33.85 7.61
CA THR A 313 -9.82 -35.01 7.07
C THR A 313 -10.72 -35.75 6.11
N ASP A 314 -10.21 -36.11 4.94
CA ASP A 314 -10.87 -36.98 3.97
C ASP A 314 -10.01 -38.21 3.62
N SER A 315 -10.66 -39.32 3.29
CA SER A 315 -10.00 -40.54 2.81
C SER A 315 -9.96 -40.64 1.28
N GLY A 316 -10.05 -39.52 0.59
CA GLY A 316 -10.05 -39.43 -0.87
C GLY A 316 -8.71 -39.80 -1.53
N PRO A 317 -8.54 -39.50 -2.82
CA PRO A 317 -7.34 -39.86 -3.59
C PRO A 317 -6.06 -39.14 -3.17
N GLY A 318 -6.16 -38.14 -2.29
CA GLY A 318 -5.03 -37.28 -1.91
C GLY A 318 -4.55 -36.35 -3.01
N ILE A 319 -3.53 -35.56 -2.70
CA ILE A 319 -2.99 -34.49 -3.54
C ILE A 319 -1.52 -34.76 -3.82
N ALA A 320 -1.12 -34.67 -5.09
CA ALA A 320 0.28 -34.82 -5.46
C ALA A 320 1.16 -33.71 -4.88
N PRO A 321 2.40 -33.97 -4.43
CA PRO A 321 3.29 -32.95 -3.86
C PRO A 321 3.53 -31.76 -4.79
N ALA A 322 3.57 -31.97 -6.10
CA ALA A 322 3.73 -30.92 -7.10
C ALA A 322 2.55 -29.93 -7.16
N ASP A 323 1.35 -30.36 -6.75
CA ASP A 323 0.14 -29.55 -6.76
C ASP A 323 -0.06 -28.78 -5.43
N LEU A 324 0.49 -29.27 -4.29
CA LEU A 324 0.28 -28.71 -2.95
C LEU A 324 0.60 -27.20 -2.87
N ALA A 325 1.66 -26.76 -3.53
CA ALA A 325 2.03 -25.32 -3.55
C ALA A 325 1.03 -24.44 -4.33
N ARG A 326 0.19 -25.04 -5.17
CA ARG A 326 -0.68 -24.32 -6.10
C ARG A 326 -2.16 -24.42 -5.77
N ILE A 327 -2.59 -25.36 -4.92
CA ILE A 327 -4.04 -25.62 -4.66
C ILE A 327 -4.77 -24.42 -4.07
N PHE A 328 -4.09 -23.48 -3.43
CA PHE A 328 -4.65 -22.26 -2.87
C PHE A 328 -4.70 -21.09 -3.89
N HIS A 329 -4.09 -21.25 -5.07
CA HIS A 329 -4.19 -20.22 -6.12
C HIS A 329 -5.60 -20.20 -6.71
N ARG A 330 -6.06 -19.02 -7.11
CA ARG A 330 -7.34 -18.84 -7.78
C ARG A 330 -7.35 -19.64 -9.07
N PHE A 331 -8.45 -20.37 -9.32
CA PHE A 331 -8.64 -21.23 -10.49
C PHE A 331 -7.66 -22.41 -10.60
N ALA A 332 -6.90 -22.71 -9.54
CA ALA A 332 -6.05 -23.89 -9.52
C ALA A 332 -6.89 -25.17 -9.48
N ARG A 333 -6.47 -26.15 -10.29
CA ARG A 333 -7.03 -27.51 -10.32
C ARG A 333 -5.87 -28.48 -10.32
N ALA A 334 -5.99 -29.60 -9.58
CA ALA A 334 -4.97 -30.64 -9.61
C ALA A 334 -4.87 -31.25 -11.02
N SER A 335 -3.63 -31.49 -11.45
CA SER A 335 -3.31 -31.99 -12.82
C SER A 335 -3.88 -33.39 -13.14
N SER A 336 -4.22 -34.16 -12.10
CA SER A 336 -4.74 -35.53 -12.21
C SER A 336 -6.24 -35.61 -12.52
N GLN A 337 -6.99 -34.51 -12.53
CA GLN A 337 -8.43 -34.50 -12.68
C GLN A 337 -8.88 -34.40 -14.14
N ARG A 338 -9.01 -35.54 -14.81
CA ARG A 338 -9.68 -35.66 -16.12
C ARG A 338 -11.20 -35.65 -16.04
N ASN A 339 -11.82 -35.72 -14.86
CA ASN A 339 -13.27 -35.74 -14.71
C ASN A 339 -13.84 -34.34 -14.65
N ARG A 340 -14.41 -33.89 -15.77
CA ARG A 340 -15.11 -32.59 -15.92
C ARG A 340 -16.40 -32.50 -15.10
N GLU A 341 -16.88 -33.58 -14.50
CA GLU A 341 -18.19 -33.64 -13.80
C GLU A 341 -18.15 -33.24 -12.33
N ALA A 342 -17.01 -33.29 -11.64
CA ALA A 342 -16.86 -32.76 -10.29
C ALA A 342 -16.50 -31.26 -10.33
N GLY A 343 -17.51 -30.45 -10.66
CA GLY A 343 -17.44 -29.10 -11.16
C GLY A 343 -17.00 -27.99 -10.18
N GLY A 344 -15.86 -28.06 -9.56
CA GLY A 344 -15.30 -26.94 -8.82
C GLY A 344 -14.53 -25.94 -9.70
N PHE A 345 -14.76 -24.63 -9.55
CA PHE A 345 -14.05 -23.56 -10.29
C PHE A 345 -12.63 -23.26 -9.76
N GLY A 346 -12.12 -24.05 -8.81
CA GLY A 346 -10.83 -23.79 -8.19
C GLY A 346 -10.78 -22.49 -7.35
N LEU A 347 -11.92 -22.09 -6.80
CA LEU A 347 -12.02 -20.90 -5.94
C LEU A 347 -12.16 -21.25 -4.45
N GLY A 348 -12.58 -22.47 -4.09
CA GLY A 348 -12.88 -22.85 -2.70
C GLY A 348 -11.69 -22.70 -1.78
N LEU A 349 -10.55 -23.31 -2.08
CA LEU A 349 -9.34 -23.22 -1.26
C LEU A 349 -8.73 -21.81 -1.23
N ALA A 350 -8.85 -21.05 -2.32
CA ALA A 350 -8.44 -19.65 -2.34
C ALA A 350 -9.31 -18.78 -1.38
N ILE A 351 -10.61 -19.10 -1.25
CA ILE A 351 -11.51 -18.46 -0.28
C ILE A 351 -11.10 -18.82 1.14
N VAL A 352 -10.82 -20.09 1.41
CA VAL A 352 -10.32 -20.54 2.71
C VAL A 352 -9.08 -19.75 3.10
N GLN A 353 -8.08 -19.66 2.22
CA GLN A 353 -6.87 -18.90 2.47
C GLN A 353 -7.14 -17.42 2.73
N ALA A 354 -8.01 -16.78 1.94
CA ALA A 354 -8.36 -15.37 2.08
C ALA A 354 -9.05 -15.09 3.43
N ILE A 355 -10.01 -15.93 3.83
CA ILE A 355 -10.71 -15.83 5.11
C ILE A 355 -9.73 -16.02 6.28
N MET A 356 -8.90 -17.05 6.23
CA MET A 356 -7.95 -17.33 7.30
C MET A 356 -6.92 -16.22 7.45
N THR A 357 -6.40 -15.68 6.34
CA THR A 357 -5.48 -14.53 6.35
C THR A 357 -6.14 -13.29 6.97
N ALA A 358 -7.39 -13.01 6.63
CA ALA A 358 -8.12 -11.88 7.21
C ALA A 358 -8.32 -12.04 8.74
N HIS A 359 -8.49 -13.26 9.25
CA HIS A 359 -8.56 -13.57 10.68
C HIS A 359 -7.19 -13.64 11.38
N HIS A 360 -6.10 -13.23 10.71
CA HIS A 360 -4.73 -13.39 11.21
C HIS A 360 -4.35 -14.85 11.55
N GLY A 361 -5.05 -15.77 10.91
CA GLY A 361 -4.82 -17.21 11.00
C GLY A 361 -4.05 -17.73 9.80
N SER A 362 -4.01 -19.07 9.67
CA SER A 362 -3.39 -19.74 8.53
C SER A 362 -4.14 -21.02 8.18
N VAL A 363 -3.97 -21.49 6.95
CA VAL A 363 -4.42 -22.81 6.50
C VAL A 363 -3.22 -23.68 6.22
N ARG A 364 -3.26 -24.93 6.70
CA ARG A 364 -2.24 -25.95 6.44
C ARG A 364 -2.87 -27.13 5.75
N VAL A 365 -2.09 -27.88 4.97
CA VAL A 365 -2.53 -29.08 4.28
C VAL A 365 -1.46 -30.16 4.38
N HIS A 366 -1.90 -31.34 4.73
CA HIS A 366 -1.08 -32.56 4.70
C HIS A 366 -1.84 -33.57 3.84
N SER A 367 -1.21 -34.06 2.79
CA SER A 367 -1.85 -35.01 1.89
C SER A 367 -0.82 -35.93 1.25
N THR A 368 -1.21 -37.19 1.11
CA THR A 368 -0.41 -38.24 0.44
C THR A 368 -1.29 -38.88 -0.61
N PRO A 369 -0.83 -39.02 -1.87
CA PRO A 369 -1.58 -39.72 -2.89
C PRO A 369 -2.04 -41.11 -2.43
N GLY A 370 -3.34 -41.37 -2.55
CA GLY A 370 -3.98 -42.62 -2.13
C GLY A 370 -4.31 -42.75 -0.63
N GLN A 371 -3.99 -41.75 0.19
CA GLN A 371 -4.26 -41.76 1.65
C GLN A 371 -5.19 -40.66 2.12
N GLY A 372 -5.69 -39.82 1.19
CA GLY A 372 -6.55 -38.72 1.51
C GLY A 372 -5.82 -37.41 1.83
N SER A 373 -6.56 -36.44 2.42
CA SER A 373 -6.04 -35.13 2.75
C SER A 373 -6.51 -34.67 4.13
N VAL A 374 -5.66 -33.88 4.79
CA VAL A 374 -5.92 -33.24 6.07
C VAL A 374 -5.73 -31.73 5.89
N PHE A 375 -6.79 -30.97 6.05
CA PHE A 375 -6.76 -29.51 6.03
C PHE A 375 -6.95 -28.98 7.44
N GLU A 376 -6.07 -28.07 7.88
CA GLU A 376 -6.13 -27.43 9.19
C GLU A 376 -6.35 -25.93 9.03
N LEU A 377 -7.39 -25.40 9.68
CA LEU A 377 -7.63 -23.98 9.87
C LEU A 377 -7.08 -23.58 11.25
N VAL A 378 -6.06 -22.75 11.27
CA VAL A 378 -5.36 -22.34 12.50
C VAL A 378 -5.74 -20.91 12.83
N LEU A 379 -6.33 -20.68 13.98
CA LEU A 379 -6.80 -19.37 14.47
C LEU A 379 -6.16 -19.04 15.83
N PRO A 380 -5.80 -17.77 16.09
CA PRO A 380 -5.39 -17.35 17.41
C PRO A 380 -6.57 -17.45 18.40
N LEU A 381 -6.31 -17.94 19.63
CA LEU A 381 -7.32 -17.95 20.68
C LEU A 381 -7.69 -16.54 21.11
N SER A 382 -8.95 -16.34 21.47
CA SER A 382 -9.39 -15.12 22.15
C SER A 382 -8.66 -14.96 23.49
N PRO A 383 -8.25 -13.75 23.89
CA PRO A 383 -7.69 -13.52 25.23
C PRO A 383 -8.58 -14.01 26.37
N ALA A 384 -9.89 -14.07 26.17
CA ALA A 384 -10.86 -14.58 27.13
C ALA A 384 -10.79 -16.12 27.32
N SER A 385 -10.26 -16.88 26.33
CA SER A 385 -10.13 -18.35 26.43
C SER A 385 -8.92 -18.80 27.24
N SER A 386 -8.05 -17.91 27.68
CA SER A 386 -6.85 -18.24 28.49
C SER A 386 -7.08 -18.27 29.98
N ALA A 387 -8.32 -18.04 30.49
CA ALA A 387 -8.63 -18.23 31.87
C ALA A 387 -8.75 -19.75 32.17
N PRO A 388 -7.95 -20.33 33.09
CA PRO A 388 -8.13 -21.71 33.47
C PRO A 388 -9.55 -21.86 34.01
N ALA A 389 -10.29 -22.88 33.57
CA ALA A 389 -11.58 -23.25 34.18
C ALA A 389 -11.37 -23.35 35.69
N ALA A 390 -11.90 -22.35 36.41
CA ALA A 390 -11.87 -22.37 37.84
C ALA A 390 -12.52 -23.67 38.30
N ALA A 391 -11.74 -24.51 38.96
CA ALA A 391 -12.18 -25.77 39.52
C ALA A 391 -13.46 -25.51 40.34
N ALA A 392 -14.57 -26.04 39.85
CA ALA A 392 -15.78 -26.16 40.66
C ALA A 392 -15.43 -27.05 41.87
N GLY A 393 -15.11 -26.41 42.98
CA GLY A 393 -14.89 -27.09 44.22
C GLY A 393 -16.15 -27.88 44.61
N PRO A 394 -16.00 -29.06 45.22
CA PRO A 394 -17.15 -29.87 45.62
C PRO A 394 -17.92 -29.10 46.70
N ALA A 395 -19.21 -28.83 46.43
CA ALA A 395 -20.14 -28.34 47.46
C ALA A 395 -20.17 -29.35 48.58
N ALA A 396 -19.61 -28.96 49.75
CA ALA A 396 -19.68 -29.72 50.97
C ALA A 396 -21.15 -29.89 51.38
N ALA A 397 -21.58 -31.14 51.39
CA ALA A 397 -22.77 -31.54 52.12
C ALA A 397 -22.49 -31.41 53.63
N ALA A 398 -23.25 -30.56 54.32
CA ALA A 398 -23.33 -30.55 55.76
C ALA A 398 -24.77 -30.22 56.18
N GLN A 399 -25.42 -31.27 56.74
CA GLN A 399 -26.45 -31.33 57.77
C GLN A 399 -27.70 -30.47 57.58
#